data_7e6b64c866c63145df679f86d95c3291
#
_entry.id   7e6b64c866c63145df679f86d95c3291
#
_cell.length_a   1.000
_cell.length_b   1.000
_cell.length_c   1.000
_cell.angle_alpha   90.00
_cell.angle_beta   90.00
_cell.angle_gamma   90.00
#
_symmetry.space_group_name_H-M   'P 1'
#
loop_
_entity.id
_entity.type
_entity.pdbx_description
1 polymer ?
#
loop_
_entity_poly.entity_id
_entity_poly.type
_entity_poly.pdbx_seq_one_letter_code
_entity_poly.pdbx_strand_id
1 'polypeptide(L)'
;MATLQAPPTRPAGLRMAIAQPTIYWSGDENTAALLRTLAQAAAQGAQLCVFPELAVTGFHRQIAAAAKPDLVAGWLQAVHAACARHAIAAVVGAPTFGDDERIYNSMLMIDERGACVGVVEKTGLTDPEATFFARGNARPVATLRGQRCTAVICREIEDLDAVCAQLAGHAPELIFWPGLMAPEKGKEHIEPPEHVQHAQQLARRTDAFVVQANWPMTLNYPDLSATTGKSVAISPAGEIVFALPQAAAGLAVFTLGQSACVWSPH
;
A
#
# COMPACT_ATOMS: atom_id res chain seq x y z
N MET A 1 1.03 -1.98 -44.01
CA MET A 1 0.90 -0.79 -43.15
C MET A 1 0.36 -1.26 -41.81
N ALA A 2 1.20 -1.34 -40.79
CA ALA A 2 0.77 -1.68 -39.43
C ALA A 2 0.14 -0.43 -38.80
N THR A 3 -1.15 -0.51 -38.48
CA THR A 3 -1.86 0.52 -37.74
C THR A 3 -1.30 0.56 -36.31
N LEU A 4 -0.55 1.60 -36.01
CA LEU A 4 -0.19 1.92 -34.62
C LEU A 4 -1.48 2.16 -33.85
N GLN A 5 -1.90 1.19 -33.04
CA GLN A 5 -2.93 1.43 -32.05
C GLN A 5 -2.42 2.49 -31.08
N ALA A 6 -3.17 3.58 -30.94
CA ALA A 6 -2.91 4.58 -29.92
C ALA A 6 -2.86 3.88 -28.55
N PRO A 7 -1.92 4.27 -27.66
CA PRO A 7 -1.91 3.73 -26.31
C PRO A 7 -3.29 3.94 -25.67
N PRO A 8 -3.77 2.98 -24.86
CA PRO A 8 -5.06 3.11 -24.20
C PRO A 8 -5.06 4.42 -23.41
N THR A 9 -6.05 5.28 -23.67
CA THR A 9 -6.25 6.52 -22.93
C THR A 9 -6.43 6.14 -21.47
N ARG A 10 -5.50 6.59 -20.60
CA ARG A 10 -5.62 6.40 -19.14
C ARG A 10 -6.97 6.94 -18.70
N PRO A 11 -7.80 6.16 -17.99
CA PRO A 11 -9.08 6.67 -17.52
C PRO A 11 -8.83 7.87 -16.63
N ALA A 12 -9.27 9.02 -17.09
CA ALA A 12 -9.24 10.25 -16.31
C ALA A 12 -10.20 10.07 -15.12
N GLY A 13 -9.69 10.25 -13.90
CA GLY A 13 -10.56 10.56 -12.77
C GLY A 13 -10.77 9.50 -11.69
N LEU A 14 -9.94 8.45 -11.55
CA LEU A 14 -10.01 7.59 -10.35
C LEU A 14 -9.76 8.43 -9.10
N ARG A 15 -10.79 8.59 -8.25
CA ARG A 15 -10.67 9.28 -6.98
C ARG A 15 -10.21 8.29 -5.91
N MET A 16 -9.06 8.55 -5.34
CA MET A 16 -8.36 7.64 -4.41
C MET A 16 -8.18 8.26 -3.04
N ALA A 17 -7.96 7.40 -2.05
CA ALA A 17 -7.53 7.78 -0.73
C ALA A 17 -6.21 7.08 -0.36
N ILE A 18 -5.32 7.82 0.31
CA ILE A 18 -4.15 7.28 1.01
C ILE A 18 -4.39 7.39 2.50
N ALA A 19 -4.34 6.27 3.21
CA ALA A 19 -4.46 6.23 4.65
C ALA A 19 -3.09 6.26 5.33
N GLN A 20 -2.92 7.15 6.32
CA GLN A 20 -1.85 7.13 7.34
C GLN A 20 -2.52 6.92 8.70
N PRO A 21 -3.04 5.71 9.01
CA PRO A 21 -3.78 5.50 10.24
C PRO A 21 -2.85 5.42 11.45
N THR A 22 -3.39 5.70 12.64
CA THR A 22 -2.70 5.35 13.89
C THR A 22 -2.52 3.83 13.95
N ILE A 23 -1.32 3.39 14.34
CA ILE A 23 -1.01 1.97 14.54
C ILE A 23 -1.22 1.58 16.01
N TYR A 24 -1.80 0.41 16.23
CA TYR A 24 -2.03 -0.17 17.55
C TYR A 24 -1.37 -1.54 17.70
N TRP A 25 -1.14 -1.99 18.93
CA TRP A 25 -0.67 -3.34 19.23
C TRP A 25 -1.75 -4.41 18.99
N SER A 26 -3.01 -4.03 18.98
CA SER A 26 -4.17 -4.90 18.84
C SER A 26 -4.70 -4.89 17.40
N GLY A 27 -4.90 -6.07 16.81
CA GLY A 27 -5.56 -6.21 15.51
C GLY A 27 -7.01 -5.74 15.52
N ASP A 28 -7.73 -5.85 16.65
CA ASP A 28 -9.09 -5.32 16.79
C ASP A 28 -9.09 -3.79 16.67
N GLU A 29 -8.16 -3.10 17.34
CA GLU A 29 -8.05 -1.64 17.27
C GLU A 29 -7.61 -1.18 15.88
N ASN A 30 -6.64 -1.88 15.26
CA ASN A 30 -6.23 -1.59 13.89
C ASN A 30 -7.40 -1.77 12.92
N THR A 31 -8.11 -2.90 12.99
CA THR A 31 -9.28 -3.16 12.14
C THR A 31 -10.35 -2.10 12.34
N ALA A 32 -10.68 -1.74 13.58
CA ALA A 32 -11.62 -0.67 13.85
C ALA A 32 -11.19 0.68 13.25
N ALA A 33 -9.89 1.00 13.26
CA ALA A 33 -9.35 2.18 12.60
C ALA A 33 -9.48 2.11 11.07
N LEU A 34 -9.17 0.95 10.46
CA LEU A 34 -9.37 0.73 9.02
C LEU A 34 -10.83 0.93 8.60
N LEU A 35 -11.78 0.37 9.35
CA LEU A 35 -13.21 0.48 9.04
C LEU A 35 -13.68 1.93 9.10
N ARG A 36 -13.26 2.71 10.11
CA ARG A 36 -13.55 4.16 10.17
C ARG A 36 -12.96 4.92 8.99
N THR A 37 -11.71 4.62 8.64
CA THR A 37 -11.01 5.26 7.53
C THR A 37 -11.68 4.94 6.18
N LEU A 38 -12.12 3.70 5.95
CA LEU A 38 -12.88 3.32 4.76
C LEU A 38 -14.20 4.10 4.65
N ALA A 39 -14.95 4.19 5.75
CA ALA A 39 -16.19 4.96 5.78
C ALA A 39 -15.95 6.45 5.49
N GLN A 40 -14.90 7.04 6.07
CA GLN A 40 -14.52 8.43 5.85
C GLN A 40 -14.06 8.67 4.40
N ALA A 41 -13.23 7.77 3.84
CA ALA A 41 -12.79 7.84 2.45
C ALA A 41 -13.98 7.81 1.48
N ALA A 42 -14.91 6.87 1.68
CA ALA A 42 -16.12 6.76 0.88
C ALA A 42 -17.01 8.00 0.99
N ALA A 43 -17.19 8.55 2.21
CA ALA A 43 -17.95 9.78 2.44
C ALA A 43 -17.33 10.99 1.73
N GLN A 44 -16.01 11.01 1.52
CA GLN A 44 -15.29 12.02 0.73
C GLN A 44 -15.26 11.70 -0.77
N GLY A 45 -15.96 10.65 -1.22
CA GLY A 45 -16.09 10.28 -2.62
C GLY A 45 -14.90 9.49 -3.18
N ALA A 46 -14.03 8.93 -2.34
CA ALA A 46 -12.99 8.02 -2.79
C ALA A 46 -13.59 6.69 -3.27
N GLN A 47 -13.08 6.19 -4.38
CA GLN A 47 -13.48 4.93 -4.99
C GLN A 47 -12.54 3.77 -4.61
N LEU A 48 -11.34 4.11 -4.13
CA LEU A 48 -10.30 3.19 -3.71
C LEU A 48 -9.54 3.82 -2.53
N CYS A 49 -9.23 3.01 -1.51
CA CYS A 49 -8.39 3.40 -0.37
C CYS A 49 -7.20 2.45 -0.24
N VAL A 50 -5.99 2.98 -0.12
CA VAL A 50 -4.78 2.19 0.14
C VAL A 50 -4.32 2.39 1.59
N PHE A 51 -3.99 1.26 2.24
CA PHE A 51 -3.50 1.18 3.61
C PHE A 51 -2.04 0.73 3.65
N PRO A 52 -1.33 1.00 4.76
CA PRO A 52 0.04 0.54 4.94
C PRO A 52 0.20 -0.99 5.00
N GLU A 53 1.44 -1.44 4.96
CA GLU A 53 1.84 -2.83 5.16
C GLU A 53 1.35 -3.37 6.52
N LEU A 54 0.81 -4.61 6.54
CA LEU A 54 0.28 -5.27 7.73
C LEU A 54 -0.75 -4.43 8.51
N ALA A 55 -1.57 -3.66 7.79
CA ALA A 55 -2.50 -2.71 8.40
C ALA A 55 -3.53 -3.35 9.33
N VAL A 56 -3.91 -4.61 9.07
CA VAL A 56 -4.89 -5.35 9.90
C VAL A 56 -4.31 -5.73 11.26
N THR A 57 -3.07 -6.22 11.28
CA THR A 57 -2.41 -6.67 12.53
C THR A 57 -1.61 -5.57 13.22
N GLY A 58 -1.20 -4.54 12.45
CA GLY A 58 -0.14 -3.62 12.80
C GLY A 58 1.25 -4.15 12.47
N PHE A 59 2.16 -3.25 12.10
CA PHE A 59 3.56 -3.56 11.83
C PHE A 59 4.38 -3.48 13.13
N HIS A 60 4.49 -4.58 13.87
CA HIS A 60 5.16 -4.61 15.15
C HIS A 60 5.77 -5.97 15.53
N ARG A 61 6.72 -5.98 16.49
CA ARG A 61 7.46 -7.18 16.93
C ARG A 61 6.60 -8.29 17.56
N GLN A 62 5.35 -8.01 17.94
CA GLN A 62 4.41 -9.01 18.49
C GLN A 62 3.55 -9.66 17.39
N ILE A 63 3.98 -9.59 16.14
CA ILE A 63 3.21 -10.09 14.98
C ILE A 63 2.79 -11.56 15.13
N ALA A 64 3.63 -12.40 15.76
CA ALA A 64 3.34 -13.82 15.99
C ALA A 64 2.10 -14.05 16.86
N ALA A 65 1.76 -13.13 17.76
CA ALA A 65 0.53 -13.20 18.55
C ALA A 65 -0.70 -12.78 17.75
N ALA A 66 -0.56 -11.82 16.83
CA ALA A 66 -1.64 -11.27 16.00
C ALA A 66 -1.90 -12.10 14.74
N ALA A 67 -0.85 -12.67 14.10
CA ALA A 67 -0.96 -13.44 12.86
C ALA A 67 -1.48 -14.87 13.13
N LYS A 68 -2.74 -14.98 13.59
CA LYS A 68 -3.46 -16.23 13.78
C LYS A 68 -4.55 -16.34 12.72
N PRO A 69 -4.69 -17.51 12.03
CA PRO A 69 -5.62 -17.66 10.91
C PRO A 69 -7.05 -17.18 11.25
N ASP A 70 -7.62 -17.64 12.35
CA ASP A 70 -8.98 -17.31 12.73
C ASP A 70 -9.18 -15.83 13.07
N LEU A 71 -8.20 -15.19 13.73
CA LEU A 71 -8.24 -13.77 14.05
C LEU A 71 -8.16 -12.94 12.77
N VAL A 72 -7.16 -13.22 11.92
CA VAL A 72 -6.97 -12.50 10.67
C VAL A 72 -8.17 -12.67 9.74
N ALA A 73 -8.73 -13.89 9.64
CA ALA A 73 -9.94 -14.15 8.86
C ALA A 73 -11.12 -13.29 9.32
N GLY A 74 -11.34 -13.19 10.64
CA GLY A 74 -12.41 -12.34 11.20
C GLY A 74 -12.21 -10.85 10.88
N TRP A 75 -11.00 -10.33 11.03
CA TRP A 75 -10.68 -8.94 10.70
C TRP A 75 -10.81 -8.65 9.20
N LEU A 76 -10.31 -9.52 8.35
CA LEU A 76 -10.47 -9.39 6.90
C LEU A 76 -11.92 -9.46 6.48
N GLN A 77 -12.74 -10.37 7.07
CA GLN A 77 -14.16 -10.42 6.80
C GLN A 77 -14.86 -9.09 7.08
N ALA A 78 -14.49 -8.41 8.17
CA ALA A 78 -15.02 -7.08 8.48
C ALA A 78 -14.62 -6.02 7.44
N VAL A 79 -13.36 -6.07 6.95
CA VAL A 79 -12.88 -5.18 5.89
C VAL A 79 -13.61 -5.44 4.57
N HIS A 80 -13.77 -6.71 4.15
CA HIS A 80 -14.53 -7.10 2.96
C HIS A 80 -15.98 -6.58 3.03
N ALA A 81 -16.64 -6.77 4.17
CA ALA A 81 -17.99 -6.28 4.40
C ALA A 81 -18.08 -4.75 4.35
N ALA A 82 -17.05 -4.03 4.83
CA ALA A 82 -17.01 -2.57 4.77
C ALA A 82 -16.82 -2.08 3.33
N CYS A 83 -15.96 -2.72 2.54
CA CYS A 83 -15.78 -2.41 1.12
C CYS A 83 -17.12 -2.52 0.37
N ALA A 84 -17.85 -3.63 0.56
CA ALA A 84 -19.16 -3.83 -0.04
C ALA A 84 -20.20 -2.80 0.45
N ARG A 85 -20.25 -2.53 1.75
CA ARG A 85 -21.20 -1.58 2.35
C ARG A 85 -21.03 -0.16 1.84
N HIS A 86 -19.78 0.27 1.68
CA HIS A 86 -19.45 1.64 1.29
C HIS A 86 -19.18 1.77 -0.21
N ALA A 87 -19.29 0.68 -1.00
CA ALA A 87 -18.99 0.61 -2.44
C ALA A 87 -17.60 1.19 -2.78
N ILE A 88 -16.60 0.93 -1.91
CA ILE A 88 -15.23 1.40 -2.04
C ILE A 88 -14.27 0.20 -2.15
N ALA A 89 -13.36 0.24 -3.11
CA ALA A 89 -12.28 -0.73 -3.18
C ALA A 89 -11.20 -0.44 -2.13
N ALA A 90 -10.44 -1.45 -1.71
CA ALA A 90 -9.35 -1.28 -0.76
C ALA A 90 -8.11 -2.11 -1.15
N VAL A 91 -6.93 -1.58 -0.81
CA VAL A 91 -5.67 -2.33 -0.82
C VAL A 91 -5.16 -2.35 0.61
N VAL A 92 -5.14 -3.54 1.22
CA VAL A 92 -4.97 -3.72 2.66
C VAL A 92 -3.87 -4.71 2.96
N GLY A 93 -2.93 -4.32 3.82
CA GLY A 93 -1.85 -5.19 4.31
C GLY A 93 -2.33 -6.12 5.42
N ALA A 94 -2.10 -7.43 5.27
CA ALA A 94 -2.39 -8.44 6.27
C ALA A 94 -1.49 -9.67 6.12
N PRO A 95 -1.28 -10.47 7.17
CA PRO A 95 -0.77 -11.82 7.02
C PRO A 95 -1.74 -12.66 6.17
N THR A 96 -1.20 -13.53 5.29
CA THR A 96 -1.95 -14.59 4.62
C THR A 96 -1.31 -15.94 4.93
N PHE A 97 -2.06 -17.01 4.73
CA PHE A 97 -1.66 -18.36 5.14
C PHE A 97 -1.73 -19.29 3.95
N GLY A 98 -0.61 -19.97 3.65
CA GLY A 98 -0.54 -20.99 2.62
C GLY A 98 -1.06 -22.35 3.11
N ASP A 99 -1.35 -23.25 2.17
CA ASP A 99 -1.79 -24.63 2.46
C ASP A 99 -0.71 -25.45 3.20
N ASP A 100 0.54 -24.98 3.17
CA ASP A 100 1.72 -25.56 3.81
C ASP A 100 2.03 -24.94 5.19
N GLU A 101 1.04 -24.28 5.81
CA GLU A 101 1.14 -23.58 7.09
C GLU A 101 2.10 -22.39 7.10
N ARG A 102 2.67 -22.00 5.95
CA ARG A 102 3.52 -20.81 5.86
C ARG A 102 2.68 -19.55 5.98
N ILE A 103 3.27 -18.54 6.61
CA ILE A 103 2.67 -17.22 6.79
C ILE A 103 3.37 -16.25 5.83
N TYR A 104 2.59 -15.46 5.10
CA TYR A 104 3.10 -14.45 4.18
C TYR A 104 2.70 -13.05 4.63
N ASN A 105 3.57 -12.08 4.39
CA ASN A 105 3.24 -10.66 4.47
C ASN A 105 2.65 -10.25 3.13
N SER A 106 1.37 -9.88 3.10
CA SER A 106 0.61 -9.75 1.85
C SER A 106 -0.16 -8.43 1.77
N MET A 107 -0.35 -7.96 0.53
CA MET A 107 -1.33 -6.92 0.20
C MET A 107 -2.50 -7.54 -0.54
N LEU A 108 -3.70 -7.42 0.02
CA LEU A 108 -4.95 -7.88 -0.57
C LEU A 108 -5.60 -6.73 -1.34
N MET A 109 -6.02 -7.00 -2.57
CA MET A 109 -6.81 -6.10 -3.39
C MET A 109 -8.27 -6.52 -3.32
N ILE A 110 -9.11 -5.71 -2.70
CA ILE A 110 -10.53 -5.97 -2.43
C ILE A 110 -11.34 -4.99 -3.27
N ASP A 111 -12.25 -5.49 -4.08
CA ASP A 111 -13.10 -4.65 -4.92
C ASP A 111 -14.24 -3.98 -4.12
N GLU A 112 -14.99 -3.11 -4.78
CA GLU A 112 -16.13 -2.39 -4.20
C GLU A 112 -17.35 -3.28 -3.87
N ARG A 113 -17.30 -4.56 -4.19
CA ARG A 113 -18.29 -5.57 -3.81
C ARG A 113 -17.82 -6.39 -2.62
N GLY A 114 -16.60 -6.12 -2.15
CA GLY A 114 -15.96 -6.87 -1.09
C GLY A 114 -15.35 -8.19 -1.55
N ALA A 115 -15.11 -8.41 -2.84
CA ALA A 115 -14.41 -9.59 -3.32
C ALA A 115 -12.89 -9.34 -3.36
N CYS A 116 -12.09 -10.30 -2.90
CA CYS A 116 -10.65 -10.28 -3.10
C CYS A 116 -10.34 -10.63 -4.55
N VAL A 117 -9.77 -9.69 -5.30
CA VAL A 117 -9.45 -9.84 -6.73
C VAL A 117 -7.96 -10.07 -6.99
N GLY A 118 -7.12 -9.95 -5.96
CA GLY A 118 -5.69 -10.20 -6.06
C GLY A 118 -5.00 -10.17 -4.71
N VAL A 119 -3.94 -10.95 -4.58
CA VAL A 119 -3.05 -10.99 -3.41
C VAL A 119 -1.63 -10.89 -3.91
N VAL A 120 -0.85 -9.95 -3.36
CA VAL A 120 0.58 -9.82 -3.61
C VAL A 120 1.30 -10.16 -2.32
N GLU A 121 2.04 -11.27 -2.34
CA GLU A 121 2.91 -11.68 -1.23
C GLU A 121 4.27 -11.01 -1.35
N LYS A 122 4.82 -10.54 -0.23
CA LYS A 122 6.14 -9.91 -0.19
C LYS A 122 7.24 -10.88 -0.63
N THR A 123 7.98 -10.50 -1.67
CA THR A 123 9.10 -11.29 -2.22
C THR A 123 10.45 -10.88 -1.62
N GLY A 124 10.60 -9.61 -1.22
CA GLY A 124 11.82 -9.01 -0.67
C GLY A 124 11.75 -8.86 0.85
N LEU A 125 11.95 -9.95 1.61
CA LEU A 125 11.96 -9.91 3.08
C LEU A 125 13.28 -9.38 3.61
N THR A 126 13.23 -8.64 4.74
CA THR A 126 14.39 -8.39 5.59
C THR A 126 14.75 -9.65 6.39
N ASP A 127 15.98 -9.72 6.95
CA ASP A 127 16.38 -10.86 7.78
C ASP A 127 15.44 -11.08 8.99
N PRO A 128 15.00 -10.03 9.73
CA PRO A 128 14.01 -10.21 10.79
C PRO A 128 12.66 -10.73 10.29
N GLU A 129 12.17 -10.26 9.14
CA GLU A 129 10.92 -10.74 8.55
C GLU A 129 11.01 -12.20 8.13
N ALA A 130 12.14 -12.63 7.57
CA ALA A 130 12.39 -14.01 7.13
C ALA A 130 12.41 -15.04 8.29
N THR A 131 12.49 -14.60 9.53
CA THR A 131 12.35 -15.46 10.70
C THR A 131 10.89 -15.87 10.96
N PHE A 132 9.93 -15.14 10.38
CA PHE A 132 8.52 -15.34 10.65
C PHE A 132 7.68 -15.50 9.37
N PHE A 133 7.97 -14.71 8.33
CA PHE A 133 7.26 -14.78 7.06
C PHE A 133 7.99 -15.63 6.02
N ALA A 134 7.24 -16.37 5.22
CA ALA A 134 7.74 -16.98 4.01
C ALA A 134 7.82 -15.93 2.87
N ARG A 135 8.76 -16.17 1.97
CA ARG A 135 8.95 -15.33 0.78
C ARG A 135 7.90 -15.69 -0.27
N GLY A 136 7.19 -14.70 -0.80
CA GLY A 136 6.35 -14.83 -2.00
C GLY A 136 7.20 -15.17 -3.23
N ASN A 137 6.57 -15.70 -4.25
CA ASN A 137 7.26 -16.15 -5.48
C ASN A 137 6.83 -15.39 -6.74
N ALA A 138 5.80 -14.58 -6.66
CA ALA A 138 5.24 -13.85 -7.79
C ALA A 138 4.72 -12.46 -7.37
N ARG A 139 4.58 -11.59 -8.38
CA ARG A 139 3.96 -10.26 -8.22
C ARG A 139 2.79 -10.13 -9.19
N PRO A 140 1.62 -10.68 -8.85
CA PRO A 140 0.46 -10.64 -9.74
C PRO A 140 -0.02 -9.20 -9.95
N VAL A 141 -0.62 -8.98 -11.13
CA VAL A 141 -1.32 -7.75 -11.49
C VAL A 141 -2.81 -8.07 -11.56
N ALA A 142 -3.62 -7.37 -10.78
CA ALA A 142 -5.07 -7.51 -10.77
C ALA A 142 -5.74 -6.24 -11.31
N THR A 143 -6.99 -6.35 -11.73
CA THR A 143 -7.79 -5.19 -12.12
C THR A 143 -8.63 -4.72 -10.93
N LEU A 144 -8.43 -3.47 -10.52
CA LEU A 144 -9.15 -2.83 -9.43
C LEU A 144 -9.66 -1.46 -9.88
N ARG A 145 -10.96 -1.23 -9.86
CA ARG A 145 -11.60 0.00 -10.37
C ARG A 145 -11.20 0.36 -11.80
N GLY A 146 -11.02 -0.66 -12.65
CA GLY A 146 -10.62 -0.50 -14.05
C GLY A 146 -9.12 -0.22 -14.27
N GLN A 147 -8.31 -0.18 -13.22
CA GLN A 147 -6.86 -0.02 -13.30
C GLN A 147 -6.14 -1.36 -13.11
N ARG A 148 -5.10 -1.62 -13.89
CA ARG A 148 -4.20 -2.75 -13.65
C ARG A 148 -3.26 -2.40 -12.52
N CYS A 149 -3.41 -3.09 -11.38
CA CYS A 149 -2.77 -2.77 -10.12
C CYS A 149 -1.89 -3.90 -9.61
N THR A 150 -0.82 -3.54 -8.94
CA THR A 150 0.02 -4.45 -8.14
C THR A 150 0.54 -3.72 -6.90
N ALA A 151 1.32 -4.41 -6.06
CA ALA A 151 2.00 -3.81 -4.92
C ALA A 151 3.49 -4.11 -4.92
N VAL A 152 4.29 -3.17 -4.42
CA VAL A 152 5.71 -3.30 -4.07
C VAL A 152 5.80 -2.97 -2.59
N ILE A 153 6.11 -3.97 -1.75
CA ILE A 153 5.89 -3.86 -0.30
C ILE A 153 7.17 -3.40 0.39
N CYS A 154 7.11 -2.22 1.01
CA CYS A 154 8.13 -1.68 1.90
C CYS A 154 9.52 -1.64 1.24
N ARG A 155 10.53 -2.32 1.81
CA ARG A 155 11.90 -2.34 1.32
C ARG A 155 12.10 -2.92 -0.08
N GLU A 156 11.11 -3.63 -0.64
CA GLU A 156 11.20 -4.13 -2.03
C GLU A 156 11.44 -3.00 -3.05
N ILE A 157 11.12 -1.76 -2.68
CA ILE A 157 11.39 -0.58 -3.52
C ILE A 157 12.90 -0.40 -3.79
N GLU A 158 13.76 -0.96 -2.95
CA GLU A 158 15.22 -0.91 -3.10
C GLU A 158 15.73 -1.98 -4.09
N ASP A 159 14.93 -3.01 -4.35
CA ASP A 159 15.26 -4.14 -5.24
C ASP A 159 14.73 -3.88 -6.68
N LEU A 160 14.93 -2.69 -7.23
CA LEU A 160 14.31 -2.21 -8.47
C LEU A 160 14.42 -3.18 -9.66
N ASP A 161 15.60 -3.79 -9.85
CA ASP A 161 15.82 -4.69 -10.99
C ASP A 161 14.99 -5.96 -10.86
N ALA A 162 14.92 -6.55 -9.66
CA ALA A 162 14.11 -7.72 -9.39
C ALA A 162 12.61 -7.39 -9.52
N VAL A 163 12.16 -6.25 -8.99
CA VAL A 163 10.78 -5.79 -9.12
C VAL A 163 10.40 -5.56 -10.58
N CYS A 164 11.23 -4.87 -11.34
CA CYS A 164 10.97 -4.63 -12.76
C CYS A 164 10.99 -5.92 -13.59
N ALA A 165 11.85 -6.89 -13.26
CA ALA A 165 11.85 -8.20 -13.91
C ALA A 165 10.54 -8.97 -13.64
N GLN A 166 10.03 -8.93 -12.41
CA GLN A 166 8.74 -9.54 -12.06
C GLN A 166 7.55 -8.85 -12.76
N LEU A 167 7.65 -7.56 -13.06
CA LEU A 167 6.61 -6.79 -13.74
C LEU A 167 6.72 -6.81 -15.26
N ALA A 168 7.79 -7.39 -15.81
CA ALA A 168 8.00 -7.44 -17.26
C ALA A 168 6.82 -8.12 -17.97
N GLY A 169 6.23 -7.44 -18.97
CA GLY A 169 5.08 -7.91 -19.73
C GLY A 169 3.72 -7.75 -19.04
N HIS A 170 3.66 -7.36 -17.77
CA HIS A 170 2.40 -7.17 -17.04
C HIS A 170 1.82 -5.76 -17.14
N ALA A 171 2.66 -4.76 -17.42
CA ALA A 171 2.30 -3.34 -17.63
C ALA A 171 1.25 -2.82 -16.62
N PRO A 172 1.53 -2.77 -15.31
CA PRO A 172 0.62 -2.17 -14.33
C PRO A 172 0.47 -0.67 -14.62
N GLU A 173 -0.70 -0.11 -14.32
CA GLU A 173 -0.97 1.33 -14.43
C GLU A 173 -0.82 2.02 -13.08
N LEU A 174 -0.96 1.24 -11.98
CA LEU A 174 -0.90 1.72 -10.62
C LEU A 174 -0.17 0.71 -9.74
N ILE A 175 0.88 1.17 -9.08
CA ILE A 175 1.68 0.38 -8.14
C ILE A 175 1.47 0.97 -6.74
N PHE A 176 0.93 0.17 -5.84
CA PHE A 176 0.84 0.53 -4.43
C PHE A 176 2.16 0.23 -3.74
N TRP A 177 2.64 1.18 -2.94
CA TRP A 177 3.86 1.03 -2.16
C TRP A 177 3.57 1.21 -0.67
N PRO A 178 2.99 0.17 -0.02
CA PRO A 178 2.74 0.19 1.42
C PRO A 178 4.01 -0.11 2.20
N GLY A 179 4.17 0.52 3.37
CA GLY A 179 5.32 0.20 4.21
C GLY A 179 5.38 0.96 5.53
N LEU A 180 6.48 0.70 6.24
CA LEU A 180 7.00 1.52 7.32
C LEU A 180 8.40 1.98 6.91
N MET A 181 8.47 3.11 6.22
CA MET A 181 9.68 3.66 5.66
C MET A 181 10.06 4.96 6.36
N ALA A 182 11.35 5.11 6.65
CA ALA A 182 11.95 6.32 7.18
C ALA A 182 13.28 6.58 6.43
N PRO A 183 13.77 7.81 6.38
CA PRO A 183 15.12 8.08 5.92
C PRO A 183 16.15 7.26 6.71
N GLU A 184 17.21 6.84 6.04
CA GLU A 184 18.32 6.19 6.73
C GLU A 184 18.94 7.15 7.74
N LYS A 185 19.31 6.62 8.91
CA LYS A 185 19.92 7.41 9.98
C LYS A 185 21.17 8.16 9.49
N GLY A 186 21.18 9.47 9.67
CA GLY A 186 22.24 10.36 9.21
C GLY A 186 22.02 10.88 7.78
N LYS A 187 21.01 10.40 7.07
CA LYS A 187 20.63 10.87 5.73
C LYS A 187 19.30 11.64 5.71
N GLU A 188 18.79 12.06 6.87
CA GLU A 188 17.51 12.76 7.00
C GLU A 188 17.46 14.09 6.25
N HIS A 189 18.64 14.63 5.90
CA HIS A 189 18.80 15.86 5.12
C HIS A 189 18.65 15.67 3.61
N ILE A 190 18.61 14.41 3.12
CA ILE A 190 18.45 14.09 1.69
C ILE A 190 16.98 14.20 1.31
N GLU A 191 16.66 15.12 0.39
CA GLU A 191 15.30 15.34 -0.12
C GLU A 191 15.25 15.22 -1.65
N PRO A 192 14.37 14.34 -2.22
CA PRO A 192 13.60 13.33 -1.48
C PRO A 192 14.50 12.21 -0.93
N PRO A 193 14.06 11.49 0.12
CA PRO A 193 14.80 10.36 0.67
C PRO A 193 15.10 9.28 -0.38
N GLU A 194 16.16 8.51 -0.19
CA GLU A 194 16.67 7.53 -1.17
C GLU A 194 15.59 6.52 -1.59
N HIS A 195 14.79 6.00 -0.65
CA HIS A 195 13.68 5.12 -0.96
C HIS A 195 12.60 5.77 -1.85
N VAL A 196 12.38 7.08 -1.72
CA VAL A 196 11.48 7.83 -2.62
C VAL A 196 12.11 8.00 -4.00
N GLN A 197 13.43 8.21 -4.07
CA GLN A 197 14.13 8.26 -5.35
C GLN A 197 14.04 6.92 -6.10
N HIS A 198 14.10 5.78 -5.40
CA HIS A 198 13.85 4.45 -5.98
C HIS A 198 12.41 4.33 -6.49
N ALA A 199 11.42 4.82 -5.75
CA ALA A 199 10.02 4.83 -6.18
C ALA A 199 9.80 5.70 -7.44
N GLN A 200 10.52 6.84 -7.55
CA GLN A 200 10.52 7.66 -8.76
C GLN A 200 11.14 6.91 -9.97
N GLN A 201 12.20 6.13 -9.74
CA GLN A 201 12.80 5.30 -10.79
C GLN A 201 11.86 4.16 -11.18
N LEU A 202 11.19 3.50 -10.22
CA LEU A 202 10.19 2.47 -10.49
C LEU A 202 9.06 3.02 -11.38
N ALA A 203 8.51 4.18 -11.02
CA ALA A 203 7.45 4.84 -11.79
C ALA A 203 7.86 5.06 -13.26
N ARG A 204 9.07 5.59 -13.49
CA ARG A 204 9.61 5.81 -14.85
C ARG A 204 9.84 4.50 -15.60
N ARG A 205 10.38 3.47 -14.94
CA ARG A 205 10.70 2.19 -15.58
C ARG A 205 9.47 1.38 -15.96
N THR A 206 8.37 1.56 -15.25
CA THR A 206 7.12 0.82 -15.47
C THR A 206 6.03 1.63 -16.17
N ASP A 207 6.25 2.93 -16.39
CA ASP A 207 5.24 3.88 -16.88
C ASP A 207 3.94 3.86 -16.04
N ALA A 208 4.08 3.66 -14.72
CA ALA A 208 2.98 3.52 -13.77
C ALA A 208 2.98 4.64 -12.74
N PHE A 209 1.80 4.97 -12.21
CA PHE A 209 1.73 5.73 -10.95
C PHE A 209 2.24 4.87 -9.80
N VAL A 210 3.01 5.46 -8.88
CA VAL A 210 3.39 4.83 -7.61
C VAL A 210 2.74 5.60 -6.47
N VAL A 211 1.93 4.90 -5.66
CA VAL A 211 1.20 5.51 -4.54
C VAL A 211 1.62 4.84 -3.25
N GLN A 212 2.31 5.61 -2.41
CA GLN A 212 2.76 5.15 -1.11
C GLN A 212 1.65 5.28 -0.05
N ALA A 213 1.51 4.26 0.79
CA ALA A 213 0.81 4.32 2.06
C ALA A 213 1.80 3.94 3.17
N ASN A 214 2.33 4.95 3.85
CA ASN A 214 3.37 4.79 4.87
C ASN A 214 2.77 4.95 6.27
N TRP A 215 3.22 4.13 7.23
CA TRP A 215 2.85 4.31 8.62
C TRP A 215 3.36 5.65 9.16
N PRO A 216 2.52 6.46 9.83
CA PRO A 216 2.95 7.76 10.37
C PRO A 216 3.74 7.63 11.68
N MET A 217 3.79 6.43 12.26
CA MET A 217 4.49 6.14 13.50
C MET A 217 4.91 4.67 13.57
N THR A 218 5.80 4.33 14.47
CA THR A 218 6.24 2.96 14.75
C THR A 218 6.14 2.63 16.24
N LEU A 219 5.60 1.44 16.54
CA LEU A 219 5.49 0.91 17.90
C LEU A 219 6.79 0.27 18.38
N ASN A 220 7.62 -0.22 17.46
CA ASN A 220 8.89 -0.88 17.79
C ASN A 220 9.96 0.12 18.22
N TYR A 221 9.97 1.29 17.59
CA TYR A 221 10.98 2.33 17.75
C TYR A 221 10.32 3.71 17.80
N PRO A 222 9.66 4.08 18.92
CA PRO A 222 8.87 5.32 19.00
C PRO A 222 9.64 6.58 18.61
N ASP A 223 10.96 6.62 18.89
CA ASP A 223 11.83 7.75 18.55
C ASP A 223 11.96 7.98 17.03
N LEU A 224 11.76 6.93 16.22
CA LEU A 224 11.77 7.05 14.76
C LEU A 224 10.44 7.58 14.19
N SER A 225 9.38 7.64 14.99
CA SER A 225 8.06 8.11 14.54
C SER A 225 8.10 9.55 14.00
N ALA A 226 9.05 10.37 14.48
CA ALA A 226 9.23 11.73 13.96
C ALA A 226 9.66 11.78 12.48
N THR A 227 10.16 10.68 11.90
CA THR A 227 10.68 10.61 10.53
C THR A 227 9.84 9.74 9.61
N THR A 228 8.76 9.10 10.11
CA THR A 228 7.84 8.24 9.35
C THR A 228 6.64 9.02 8.81
N GLY A 229 5.70 8.37 8.14
CA GLY A 229 4.61 9.04 7.43
C GLY A 229 5.08 9.59 6.09
N LYS A 230 4.70 10.82 5.75
CA LYS A 230 5.10 11.51 4.52
C LYS A 230 4.83 10.67 3.25
N SER A 231 3.69 9.94 3.22
CA SER A 231 3.28 9.17 2.04
C SER A 231 3.26 10.04 0.80
N VAL A 232 3.69 9.50 -0.34
CA VAL A 232 3.80 10.23 -1.61
C VAL A 232 2.95 9.60 -2.70
N ALA A 233 2.49 10.43 -3.63
CA ALA A 233 2.00 10.00 -4.94
C ALA A 233 3.00 10.45 -6.00
N ILE A 234 3.39 9.52 -6.90
CA ILE A 234 4.41 9.74 -7.91
C ILE A 234 3.79 9.45 -9.28
N SER A 235 3.99 10.38 -10.23
CA SER A 235 3.51 10.23 -11.60
C SER A 235 4.36 9.21 -12.38
N PRO A 236 3.88 8.70 -13.53
CA PRO A 236 4.68 7.84 -14.41
C PRO A 236 5.97 8.51 -14.92
N ALA A 237 6.01 9.83 -14.97
CA ALA A 237 7.22 10.57 -15.27
C ALA A 237 8.24 10.57 -14.10
N GLY A 238 7.87 10.00 -12.95
CA GLY A 238 8.70 9.97 -11.74
C GLY A 238 8.66 11.28 -10.96
N GLU A 239 7.66 12.13 -11.18
CA GLU A 239 7.49 13.37 -10.44
C GLU A 239 6.66 13.15 -9.18
N ILE A 240 7.08 13.71 -8.04
CA ILE A 240 6.27 13.73 -6.83
C ILE A 240 5.10 14.66 -7.05
N VAL A 241 3.89 14.11 -7.14
CA VAL A 241 2.65 14.86 -7.35
C VAL A 241 2.26 15.62 -6.09
N PHE A 242 2.36 14.96 -4.95
CA PHE A 242 2.23 15.54 -3.60
C PHE A 242 2.87 14.61 -2.56
N ALA A 243 3.15 15.16 -1.38
CA ALA A 243 3.56 14.44 -0.19
C ALA A 243 2.63 14.78 0.97
N LEU A 244 2.29 13.79 1.79
CA LEU A 244 1.46 13.96 2.98
C LEU A 244 2.27 14.47 4.17
N PRO A 245 1.61 14.96 5.25
CA PRO A 245 2.32 15.35 6.45
C PRO A 245 3.12 14.19 7.06
N GLN A 246 4.31 14.53 7.55
CA GLN A 246 5.18 13.63 8.30
C GLN A 246 4.66 13.45 9.72
N ALA A 247 4.85 12.27 10.31
CA ALA A 247 4.47 11.92 11.68
C ALA A 247 3.01 12.27 12.04
N ALA A 248 2.11 12.26 11.06
CA ALA A 248 0.72 12.66 11.22
C ALA A 248 -0.24 11.55 10.75
N ALA A 249 -1.14 11.15 11.66
CA ALA A 249 -2.23 10.26 11.30
C ALA A 249 -3.35 11.01 10.56
N GLY A 250 -3.92 10.39 9.52
CA GLY A 250 -4.98 11.01 8.73
C GLY A 250 -5.26 10.29 7.42
N LEU A 251 -6.09 10.92 6.62
CA LEU A 251 -6.54 10.46 5.32
C LEU A 251 -6.35 11.55 4.28
N ALA A 252 -5.75 11.23 3.14
CA ALA A 252 -5.72 12.11 1.98
C ALA A 252 -6.63 11.59 0.88
N VAL A 253 -7.48 12.44 0.31
CA VAL A 253 -8.30 12.11 -0.86
C VAL A 253 -7.88 12.98 -2.04
N PHE A 254 -7.66 12.35 -3.18
CA PHE A 254 -7.18 13.00 -4.41
C PHE A 254 -7.72 12.30 -5.65
N THR A 255 -7.58 12.94 -6.80
CA THR A 255 -7.86 12.32 -8.10
C THR A 255 -6.54 11.93 -8.76
N LEU A 256 -6.41 10.68 -9.20
CA LEU A 256 -5.19 10.19 -9.85
C LEU A 256 -4.83 11.06 -11.06
N GLY A 257 -3.58 11.51 -11.12
CA GLY A 257 -3.09 12.43 -12.15
C GLY A 257 -3.32 13.92 -11.86
N GLN A 258 -3.95 14.27 -10.72
CA GLN A 258 -4.07 15.67 -10.27
C GLN A 258 -3.17 15.91 -9.05
N SER A 259 -2.62 17.13 -8.96
CA SER A 259 -1.71 17.52 -7.87
C SER A 259 -2.41 17.91 -6.56
N ALA A 260 -3.71 18.21 -6.61
CA ALA A 260 -4.48 18.60 -5.44
C ALA A 260 -4.91 17.36 -4.63
N CYS A 261 -4.66 17.40 -3.32
CA CYS A 261 -5.21 16.43 -2.37
C CYS A 261 -5.87 17.15 -1.21
N VAL A 262 -6.89 16.52 -0.63
CA VAL A 262 -7.57 16.99 0.59
C VAL A 262 -7.09 16.12 1.74
N TRP A 263 -6.38 16.73 2.69
CA TRP A 263 -5.92 16.06 3.90
C TRP A 263 -6.91 16.25 5.05
N SER A 264 -7.24 15.16 5.72
CA SER A 264 -8.09 15.12 6.92
C SER A 264 -7.32 14.43 8.05
N PRO A 265 -6.84 15.15 9.08
CA PRO A 265 -6.16 14.53 10.23
C PRO A 265 -7.14 13.68 11.06
N HIS A 266 -6.61 12.63 11.72
CA HIS A 266 -7.34 11.75 12.64
C HIS A 266 -7.10 12.13 14.09
#